data_9a919cb4658125df3bdcff8185131780
#
_entry.id   9a919cb4658125df3bdcff8185131780
#
_cell.length_a   1.000
_cell.length_b   1.000
_cell.length_c   1.000
_cell.angle_alpha   90.00
_cell.angle_beta   90.00
_cell.angle_gamma   90.00
#
_symmetry.space_group_name_H-M   'P 1'
#
loop_
_entity.id
_entity.type
_entity.pdbx_description
1 polymer ?
#
loop_
_entity_poly.entity_id
_entity_poly.type
_entity_poly.pdbx_seq_one_letter_code
_entity_poly.pdbx_strand_id
1 'polypeptide(L)' 'RRYGYYVLPMLEGDRIVGRACMKFHRDRGCLTVNNLWWEPKVKPGKGRIDALSSELERLRRFLGAETITVTKGL' A
#
# COMPACT_ATOMS: atom_id res chain seq x y z
N ARG A 1 -0.93 -0.39 17.80
CA ARG A 1 -1.85 -0.17 18.45
C ARG A 1 -3.18 -0.44 17.94
N ARG A 2 -4.07 0.10 18.34
CA ARG A 2 -5.38 -0.27 17.98
C ARG A 2 -5.85 0.33 16.68
N TYR A 3 -5.13 1.21 16.12
CA TYR A 3 -5.61 1.89 14.93
C TYR A 3 -5.33 1.21 13.62
N GLY A 4 -4.45 0.26 13.60
CA GLY A 4 -4.17 -0.46 12.37
C GLY A 4 -3.62 0.41 11.25
N TYR A 5 -2.77 1.36 11.60
CA TYR A 5 -2.09 2.15 10.58
C TYR A 5 -0.82 1.46 10.13
N TYR A 6 -0.57 1.50 8.84
CA TYR A 6 0.59 0.85 8.27
C TYR A 6 1.25 1.75 7.25
N VAL A 7 2.57 1.66 7.18
CA VAL A 7 3.34 2.32 6.13
C VAL A 7 4.08 1.24 5.39
N LEU A 8 3.83 1.13 4.09
CA LEU A 8 4.48 0.14 3.26
C LEU A 8 5.52 0.84 2.39
N PRO A 9 6.81 0.66 2.71
CA PRO A 9 7.85 1.18 1.83
C PRO A 9 7.97 0.30 0.60
N MET A 10 8.10 0.89 -0.56
CA MET A 10 8.28 0.15 -1.78
C MET A 10 9.75 0.14 -2.12
N LEU A 11 10.32 -1.06 -2.22
CA LEU A 11 11.75 -1.21 -2.39
C LEU A 11 12.09 -1.84 -3.73
N GLU A 12 13.20 -1.41 -4.30
CA GLU A 12 13.83 -2.07 -5.43
C GLU A 12 15.26 -2.35 -4.99
N GLY A 13 15.53 -3.61 -4.65
CA GLY A 13 16.76 -3.94 -3.99
C GLY A 13 16.77 -3.34 -2.60
N ASP A 14 17.74 -2.52 -2.29
CA ASP A 14 17.83 -1.84 -1.01
C ASP A 14 17.44 -0.36 -1.11
N ARG A 15 16.86 0.02 -2.24
CA ARG A 15 16.49 1.41 -2.48
C ARG A 15 14.99 1.62 -2.29
N ILE A 16 14.61 2.63 -1.54
CA ILE A 16 13.21 2.99 -1.38
C ILE A 16 12.79 3.86 -2.56
N VAL A 17 11.76 3.42 -3.29
CA VAL A 17 11.29 4.15 -4.46
C VAL A 17 9.93 4.81 -4.22
N GLY A 18 9.31 4.55 -3.09
CA GLY A 18 8.03 5.17 -2.75
C GLY A 18 7.50 4.62 -1.45
N ARG A 19 6.32 5.06 -1.07
CA ARG A 19 5.64 4.52 0.10
C ARG A 19 4.14 4.69 0.02
N ALA A 20 3.44 3.77 0.66
CA ALA A 20 2.00 3.82 0.76
C ALA A 20 1.60 3.83 2.22
N CYS A 21 0.72 4.75 2.59
CA CYS A 21 0.17 4.82 3.94
C CYS A 21 -1.26 4.33 3.89
N MET A 22 -1.61 3.46 4.83
CA MET A 22 -2.92 2.83 4.79
C MET A 22 -3.45 2.60 6.18
N LYS A 23 -4.75 2.41 6.27
CA LYS A 23 -5.43 2.13 7.52
C LYS A 23 -6.29 0.89 7.36
N PHE A 24 -6.21 -0.02 8.31
CA PHE A 24 -7.05 -1.19 8.32
C PHE A 24 -8.24 -0.94 9.23
N HIS A 25 -9.42 -0.98 8.63
CA HIS A 25 -10.68 -0.83 9.37
C HIS A 25 -11.17 -2.21 9.74
N ARG A 26 -10.76 -2.65 10.92
CA ARG A 26 -11.03 -4.01 11.34
C ARG A 26 -12.51 -4.35 11.40
N ASP A 27 -13.31 -3.39 11.83
CA ASP A 27 -14.75 -3.62 11.97
C ASP A 27 -15.45 -3.82 10.63
N ARG A 28 -14.86 -3.31 9.54
CA ARG A 28 -15.44 -3.44 8.21
C ARG A 28 -14.64 -4.35 7.31
N GLY A 29 -13.55 -4.87 7.81
CA GLY A 29 -12.70 -5.73 6.99
C GLY A 29 -12.13 -5.02 5.78
N CYS A 30 -11.86 -3.74 5.89
CA CYS A 30 -11.42 -2.94 4.76
C CYS A 30 -10.05 -2.33 5.01
N LEU A 31 -9.16 -2.49 4.04
CA LEU A 31 -7.85 -1.85 4.05
C LEU A 31 -7.91 -0.65 3.10
N THR A 32 -7.71 0.54 3.63
CA THR A 32 -7.81 1.77 2.85
C THR A 32 -6.43 2.37 2.65
N VAL A 33 -6.03 2.54 1.40
CA VAL A 33 -4.78 3.24 1.08
C VAL A 33 -5.09 4.73 1.03
N ASN A 34 -4.65 5.43 2.06
CA ASN A 34 -4.98 6.85 2.23
C ASN A 34 -4.04 7.78 1.50
N ASN A 35 -2.83 7.33 1.28
CA ASN A 35 -1.83 8.17 0.66
C ASN A 35 -0.79 7.31 -0.02
N LEU A 36 -0.31 7.78 -1.15
CA LEU A 36 0.67 7.04 -1.93
C LEU A 36 1.54 8.05 -2.64
N TRP A 37 2.86 7.89 -2.51
CA TRP A 37 3.75 8.77 -3.28
C TRP A 37 5.02 8.03 -3.63
N TRP A 38 5.65 8.53 -4.71
CA TRP A 38 6.86 7.97 -5.26
C TRP A 38 8.00 8.96 -5.06
N GLU A 39 9.21 8.46 -4.96
CA GLU A 39 10.35 9.34 -4.86
C GLU A 39 10.44 10.20 -6.12
N PRO A 40 10.97 11.43 -6.00
CA PRO A 40 10.88 12.39 -7.11
C PRO A 40 11.42 11.92 -8.45
N LYS A 41 12.44 11.09 -8.44
CA LYS A 41 13.05 10.63 -9.69
C LYS A 41 12.50 9.30 -10.16
N VAL A 42 11.51 8.77 -9.49
CA VAL A 42 10.96 7.47 -9.82
C VAL A 42 9.66 7.65 -10.58
N LYS A 43 9.55 6.97 -11.72
CA LYS A 43 8.31 7.02 -12.48
C LYS A 43 7.49 5.78 -12.16
N PRO A 44 6.23 5.96 -11.76
CA PRO A 44 5.38 4.83 -11.44
C PRO A 44 4.84 4.16 -12.70
N GLY A 45 5.71 3.48 -13.42
CA GLY A 45 5.29 2.76 -14.61
C GLY A 45 4.50 1.51 -14.25
N LYS A 46 4.01 0.83 -15.30
CA LYS A 46 3.15 -0.32 -15.10
C LYS A 46 3.78 -1.39 -14.22
N GLY A 47 5.06 -1.66 -14.41
CA GLY A 47 5.72 -2.68 -13.60
C GLY A 47 5.73 -2.33 -12.11
N ARG A 48 5.96 -1.07 -11.79
CA ARG A 48 5.95 -0.64 -10.40
C ARG A 48 4.54 -0.66 -9.80
N ILE A 49 3.56 -0.27 -10.58
CA ILE A 49 2.16 -0.32 -10.13
C ILE A 49 1.74 -1.77 -9.89
N ASP A 50 2.12 -2.68 -10.78
CA ASP A 50 1.80 -4.10 -10.61
C ASP A 50 2.46 -4.67 -9.37
N ALA A 51 3.71 -4.29 -9.11
CA ALA A 51 4.41 -4.75 -7.92
C ALA A 51 3.73 -4.23 -6.66
N LEU A 52 3.30 -2.98 -6.67
CA LEU A 52 2.58 -2.40 -5.55
C LEU A 52 1.26 -3.14 -5.32
N SER A 53 0.53 -3.40 -6.39
CA SER A 53 -0.75 -4.11 -6.28
C SER A 53 -0.55 -5.49 -5.67
N SER A 54 0.51 -6.19 -6.06
CA SER A 54 0.80 -7.50 -5.49
C SER A 54 1.11 -7.42 -4.01
N GLU A 55 1.86 -6.41 -3.59
CA GLU A 55 2.19 -6.25 -2.18
C GLU A 55 0.96 -5.88 -1.37
N LEU A 56 0.09 -5.04 -1.90
CA LEU A 56 -1.14 -4.68 -1.21
C LEU A 56 -2.04 -5.90 -1.06
N GLU A 57 -2.11 -6.74 -2.07
CA GLU A 57 -2.92 -7.95 -1.99
C GLU A 57 -2.36 -8.91 -0.95
N ARG A 58 -1.04 -9.02 -0.87
CA ARG A 58 -0.41 -9.85 0.15
C ARG A 58 -0.73 -9.34 1.55
N LEU A 59 -0.65 -8.03 1.74
CA LEU A 59 -0.96 -7.43 3.02
C LEU A 59 -2.43 -7.61 3.37
N ARG A 60 -3.31 -7.47 2.39
CA ARG A 60 -4.74 -7.68 2.61
C ARG A 60 -4.99 -9.08 3.17
N ARG A 61 -4.36 -10.09 2.56
CA ARG A 61 -4.52 -11.47 3.03
C ARG A 61 -3.96 -11.66 4.43
N PHE A 62 -2.80 -11.06 4.67
CA PHE A 62 -2.16 -11.19 5.98
C PHE A 62 -3.03 -10.61 7.09
N LEU A 63 -3.66 -9.47 6.83
CA LEU A 63 -4.50 -8.81 7.81
C LEU A 63 -5.89 -9.40 7.89
N GLY A 64 -6.27 -10.23 6.93
CA GLY A 64 -7.62 -10.77 6.88
C GLY A 64 -8.65 -9.78 6.40
N ALA A 65 -8.23 -8.75 5.70
CA ALA A 65 -9.16 -7.76 5.15
C ALA A 65 -9.91 -8.37 3.97
N GLU A 66 -11.17 -8.02 3.85
CA GLU A 66 -11.99 -8.51 2.75
C GLU A 66 -11.83 -7.67 1.50
N THR A 67 -11.56 -6.39 1.67
CA THR A 67 -11.47 -5.48 0.54
C THR A 67 -10.30 -4.52 0.71
N ILE A 68 -9.87 -3.94 -0.42
CA ILE A 68 -8.91 -2.84 -0.43
C ILE A 68 -9.54 -1.69 -1.18
N THR A 69 -9.43 -0.50 -0.63
CA THR A 69 -9.87 0.72 -1.29
C THR A 69 -8.67 1.67 -1.39
N VAL A 70 -8.43 2.19 -2.59
CA VAL A 70 -7.38 3.17 -2.78
C VAL A 70 -8.04 4.52 -2.97
N THR A 71 -7.84 5.42 -2.03
CA THR A 71 -8.48 6.72 -2.08
C THR A 71 -7.63 7.75 -2.78
N LYS A 72 -6.35 7.44 -3.00
CA LYS A 72 -5.46 8.44 -3.54
C LYS A 72 -4.21 7.81 -4.12
N GLY A 73 -3.74 8.32 -5.23
CA GLY A 73 -2.43 8.00 -5.71
C GLY A 73 -2.32 7.03 -6.88
N LEU A 74 -3.26 6.16 -7.08
CA LEU A 74 -3.19 5.24 -8.21
C LEU A 74 -3.99 5.68 -9.42
#